data_f8a54d07405dfada5013a164e8ed1622
#
_entry.id   f8a54d07405dfada5013a164e8ed1622
#
_cell.length_a   1.000
_cell.length_b   1.000
_cell.length_c   1.000
_cell.angle_alpha   90.00
_cell.angle_beta   90.00
_cell.angle_gamma   90.00
#
_symmetry.space_group_name_H-M   'P 1'
#
loop_
_entity.id
_entity.type
_entity.pdbx_description
1 polymer ?
#
loop_
_entity_poly.entity_id
_entity_poly.type
_entity_poly.pdbx_seq_one_letter_code
_entity_poly.pdbx_strand_id
1 'polypeptide(L)'
;KASGCYDEVYSYDELSALSSEGNSSDARYWLLDFAANGTLINNLIKQLGDSLGDVTLIGATDWKAQEKPNPKLLNAEIFFAPARVKLRQQEWGHEAFLAKYASAWKRFAEKVSDQFYEHSHSGTDAITQLYLETLNGSAPTKALNVVTFD
;
A
#
# COMPACT_ATOMS: atom_id res chain seq x y z
N LYS A 1 -2.89 9.39 12.82
CA LYS A 1 -2.63 10.73 12.25
C LYS A 1 -1.15 11.04 12.39
N ALA A 2 -0.51 11.53 11.35
CA ALA A 2 0.84 12.07 11.29
C ALA A 2 2.01 11.06 11.41
N SER A 3 2.14 10.14 10.45
CA SER A 3 3.43 9.48 10.20
C SER A 3 4.47 10.46 9.61
N GLY A 4 4.04 11.69 9.23
CA GLY A 4 4.86 12.62 8.45
C GLY A 4 5.25 12.09 7.06
N CYS A 5 4.66 10.96 6.63
CA CYS A 5 4.86 10.37 5.32
C CYS A 5 3.78 10.77 4.32
N TYR A 6 2.64 11.25 4.83
CA TYR A 6 1.47 11.65 4.06
C TYR A 6 1.00 13.02 4.50
N ASP A 7 0.54 13.84 3.57
CA ASP A 7 -0.02 15.16 3.85
C ASP A 7 -1.38 15.02 4.54
N GLU A 8 -2.22 14.09 4.05
CA GLU A 8 -3.53 13.80 4.60
C GLU A 8 -3.76 12.29 4.69
N VAL A 9 -4.53 11.87 5.69
CA VAL A 9 -4.88 10.46 5.91
C VAL A 9 -6.36 10.38 6.27
N TYR A 10 -7.10 9.61 5.49
CA TYR A 10 -8.53 9.35 5.65
C TYR A 10 -8.80 7.87 5.87
N SER A 11 -9.77 7.56 6.70
CA SER A 11 -10.35 6.22 6.72
C SER A 11 -11.22 5.99 5.48
N TYR A 12 -11.55 4.74 5.17
CA TYR A 12 -12.41 4.44 4.02
C TYR A 12 -13.81 5.08 4.14
N ASP A 13 -14.32 5.23 5.36
CA ASP A 13 -15.62 5.87 5.61
C ASP A 13 -15.57 7.39 5.40
N GLU A 14 -14.40 7.99 5.56
CA GLU A 14 -14.18 9.43 5.36
C GLU A 14 -13.91 9.80 3.90
N LEU A 15 -13.65 8.83 3.02
CA LEU A 15 -13.35 9.09 1.62
C LEU A 15 -14.50 9.74 0.85
N SER A 16 -15.74 9.57 1.30
CA SER A 16 -16.90 10.29 0.75
C SER A 16 -16.80 11.81 0.93
N ALA A 17 -15.99 12.27 1.91
CA ALA A 17 -15.73 13.69 2.15
C ALA A 17 -14.60 14.27 1.26
N LEU A 18 -13.91 13.44 0.48
CA LEU A 18 -13.01 13.90 -0.59
C LEU A 18 -13.86 14.49 -1.72
N SER A 19 -14.51 15.61 -1.43
CA SER A 19 -15.26 16.31 -2.46
C SER A 19 -14.30 17.10 -3.35
N SER A 20 -14.63 17.15 -4.62
CA SER A 20 -13.98 18.03 -5.60
C SER A 20 -14.11 19.53 -5.25
N GLU A 21 -14.81 19.86 -4.18
CA GLU A 21 -15.18 21.25 -3.82
C GLU A 21 -14.03 22.08 -3.23
N GLY A 22 -12.89 21.48 -2.90
CA GLY A 22 -11.71 22.21 -2.38
C GLY A 22 -10.52 22.27 -3.33
N ASN A 23 -10.57 21.54 -4.42
CA ASN A 23 -9.46 21.47 -5.36
C ASN A 23 -9.74 22.31 -6.61
N SER A 24 -8.72 23.01 -7.09
CA SER A 24 -8.80 23.75 -8.36
C SER A 24 -9.36 22.83 -9.45
N SER A 25 -10.12 23.39 -10.39
CA SER A 25 -10.72 22.68 -11.53
C SER A 25 -9.73 21.85 -12.36
N ASP A 26 -8.42 22.00 -12.12
CA ASP A 26 -7.34 21.35 -12.82
C ASP A 26 -6.63 20.28 -11.99
N ALA A 27 -7.12 19.95 -10.76
CA ALA A 27 -6.53 18.92 -9.94
C ALA A 27 -6.67 17.54 -10.59
N ARG A 28 -5.55 16.82 -10.70
CA ARG A 28 -5.50 15.46 -11.18
C ARG A 28 -5.04 14.52 -10.10
N TYR A 29 -5.70 13.36 -9.99
CA TYR A 29 -5.41 12.32 -9.01
C TYR A 29 -4.81 11.09 -9.68
N TRP A 30 -3.76 10.55 -9.09
CA TRP A 30 -3.23 9.23 -9.42
C TRP A 30 -3.55 8.27 -8.29
N LEU A 31 -4.17 7.15 -8.61
CA LEU A 31 -4.57 6.16 -7.63
C LEU A 31 -3.55 5.01 -7.59
N LEU A 32 -2.98 4.77 -6.40
CA LEU A 32 -2.13 3.61 -6.12
C LEU A 32 -2.90 2.67 -5.20
N ASP A 33 -3.33 1.53 -5.72
CA ASP A 33 -4.15 0.57 -4.99
C ASP A 33 -3.32 -0.59 -4.45
N PHE A 34 -3.26 -0.70 -3.13
CA PHE A 34 -2.61 -1.80 -2.43
C PHE A 34 -3.61 -2.85 -1.91
N ALA A 35 -4.87 -2.49 -1.81
CA ALA A 35 -5.90 -3.30 -1.17
C ALA A 35 -6.64 -4.22 -2.14
N ALA A 36 -6.78 -3.82 -3.38
CA ALA A 36 -7.67 -4.44 -4.38
C ALA A 36 -9.15 -4.46 -3.94
N ASN A 37 -9.58 -3.42 -3.21
CA ASN A 37 -10.97 -3.29 -2.80
C ASN A 37 -11.78 -2.66 -3.94
N GLY A 38 -12.47 -3.51 -4.72
CA GLY A 38 -13.21 -3.09 -5.90
C GLY A 38 -14.36 -2.13 -5.62
N THR A 39 -15.05 -2.27 -4.51
CA THR A 39 -16.13 -1.36 -4.11
C THR A 39 -15.57 0.05 -3.88
N LEU A 40 -14.46 0.14 -3.14
CA LEU A 40 -13.80 1.41 -2.86
C LEU A 40 -13.32 2.08 -4.15
N ILE A 41 -12.64 1.33 -5.02
CA ILE A 41 -12.13 1.84 -6.29
C ILE A 41 -13.27 2.34 -7.17
N ASN A 42 -14.34 1.56 -7.31
CA ASN A 42 -15.50 1.94 -8.12
C ASN A 42 -16.17 3.22 -7.58
N ASN A 43 -16.20 3.41 -6.27
CA ASN A 43 -16.72 4.63 -5.66
C ASN A 43 -15.80 5.83 -5.93
N LEU A 44 -14.49 5.67 -5.80
CA LEU A 44 -13.51 6.72 -6.11
C LEU A 44 -13.56 7.12 -7.59
N ILE A 45 -13.69 6.16 -8.51
CA ILE A 45 -13.86 6.45 -9.94
C ILE A 45 -15.09 7.31 -10.19
N LYS A 46 -16.23 6.97 -9.58
CA LYS A 46 -17.47 7.74 -9.72
C LYS A 46 -17.35 9.15 -9.14
N GLN A 47 -16.67 9.27 -8.00
CA GLN A 47 -16.51 10.52 -7.27
C GLN A 47 -15.53 11.48 -7.96
N LEU A 48 -14.40 10.98 -8.44
CA LEU A 48 -13.34 11.78 -9.05
C LEU A 48 -13.58 12.04 -10.54
N GLY A 49 -14.32 11.15 -11.22
CA GLY A 49 -14.66 11.33 -12.63
C GLY A 49 -13.44 11.62 -13.50
N ASP A 50 -13.51 12.70 -14.28
CA ASP A 50 -12.44 13.12 -15.20
C ASP A 50 -11.18 13.64 -14.49
N SER A 51 -11.24 13.92 -13.20
CA SER A 51 -10.08 14.30 -12.38
C SER A 51 -9.21 13.09 -12.02
N LEU A 52 -9.73 11.86 -12.15
CA LEU A 52 -8.94 10.66 -11.97
C LEU A 52 -8.08 10.41 -13.23
N GLY A 53 -6.76 10.44 -13.04
CA GLY A 53 -5.79 10.05 -14.05
C GLY A 53 -5.50 8.55 -14.02
N ASP A 54 -4.21 8.19 -13.96
CA ASP A 54 -3.80 6.79 -14.01
C ASP A 54 -4.11 6.05 -12.70
N VAL A 55 -4.43 4.78 -12.84
CA VAL A 55 -4.63 3.85 -11.71
C VAL A 55 -3.57 2.76 -11.79
N THR A 56 -2.84 2.56 -10.70
CA THR A 56 -1.84 1.50 -10.59
C THR A 56 -2.25 0.51 -9.51
N LEU A 57 -2.45 -0.74 -9.90
CA LEU A 57 -2.73 -1.85 -9.00
C LEU A 57 -1.41 -2.43 -8.49
N ILE A 58 -1.16 -2.35 -7.18
CA ILE A 58 0.12 -2.75 -6.56
C ILE A 58 -0.02 -4.02 -5.74
N GLY A 59 -1.13 -4.19 -5.04
CA GLY A 59 -1.35 -5.30 -4.15
C GLY A 59 -2.78 -5.80 -4.13
N ALA A 60 -3.04 -6.77 -3.24
CA ALA A 60 -4.35 -7.34 -2.99
C ALA A 60 -4.44 -7.74 -1.51
N THR A 61 -4.25 -6.78 -0.61
CA THR A 61 -4.26 -7.05 0.84
C THR A 61 -5.66 -7.28 1.39
N ASP A 62 -6.68 -6.75 0.73
CA ASP A 62 -8.09 -7.05 1.05
C ASP A 62 -8.57 -8.26 0.23
N TRP A 63 -8.04 -9.43 0.55
CA TRP A 63 -8.40 -10.67 -0.14
C TRP A 63 -9.86 -11.11 0.07
N LYS A 64 -10.57 -10.52 1.05
CA LYS A 64 -12.00 -10.73 1.31
C LYS A 64 -12.89 -9.82 0.48
N ALA A 65 -12.35 -8.82 -0.23
CA ALA A 65 -13.12 -7.94 -1.08
C ALA A 65 -13.84 -8.77 -2.17
N GLN A 66 -15.16 -8.70 -2.19
CA GLN A 66 -15.99 -9.51 -3.10
C GLN A 66 -16.13 -8.88 -4.48
N GLU A 67 -16.09 -7.57 -4.56
CA GLU A 67 -16.24 -6.84 -5.80
C GLU A 67 -14.87 -6.53 -6.41
N LYS A 68 -14.67 -7.00 -7.62
CA LYS A 68 -13.46 -6.64 -8.39
C LYS A 68 -13.64 -5.28 -9.07
N PRO A 69 -12.57 -4.47 -9.16
CA PRO A 69 -12.62 -3.26 -9.95
C PRO A 69 -13.07 -3.56 -11.37
N ASN A 70 -13.92 -2.73 -11.95
CA ASN A 70 -14.32 -2.89 -13.32
C ASN A 70 -13.15 -2.55 -14.27
N PRO A 71 -12.53 -3.51 -14.98
CA PRO A 71 -11.36 -3.24 -15.82
C PRO A 71 -11.65 -2.27 -16.97
N LYS A 72 -12.91 -2.14 -17.38
CA LYS A 72 -13.33 -1.22 -18.44
C LYS A 72 -13.37 0.23 -18.00
N LEU A 73 -13.47 0.47 -16.68
CA LEU A 73 -13.44 1.80 -16.08
C LEU A 73 -12.03 2.22 -15.68
N LEU A 74 -11.08 1.27 -15.68
CA LEU A 74 -9.73 1.47 -15.22
C LEU A 74 -8.79 1.39 -16.42
N ASN A 75 -8.19 2.50 -16.77
CA ASN A 75 -6.93 2.47 -17.51
C ASN A 75 -5.82 2.09 -16.52
N ALA A 76 -5.89 0.86 -15.99
CA ALA A 76 -5.08 0.42 -14.86
C ALA A 76 -3.82 -0.31 -15.31
N GLU A 77 -2.67 0.14 -14.81
CA GLU A 77 -1.41 -0.59 -14.91
C GLU A 77 -1.25 -1.50 -13.70
N ILE A 78 -0.76 -2.72 -13.90
CA ILE A 78 -0.37 -3.61 -12.80
C ILE A 78 1.11 -3.39 -12.49
N PHE A 79 1.40 -2.98 -11.27
CA PHE A 79 2.77 -2.90 -10.79
C PHE A 79 3.27 -4.27 -10.35
N PHE A 80 4.22 -4.80 -11.09
CA PHE A 80 4.88 -6.06 -10.75
C PHE A 80 6.33 -5.78 -10.34
N ALA A 81 6.60 -5.82 -9.04
CA ALA A 81 7.89 -5.44 -8.46
C ALA A 81 9.10 -6.19 -9.08
N PRO A 82 9.07 -7.53 -9.31
CA PRO A 82 10.19 -8.22 -9.94
C PRO A 82 10.53 -7.70 -11.34
N ALA A 83 9.52 -7.36 -12.15
CA ALA A 83 9.76 -6.79 -13.47
C ALA A 83 10.37 -5.38 -13.36
N ARG A 84 9.93 -4.56 -12.41
CA ARG A 84 10.53 -3.24 -12.14
C ARG A 84 11.97 -3.34 -11.65
N VAL A 85 12.27 -4.27 -10.76
CA VAL A 85 13.66 -4.53 -10.31
C VAL A 85 14.53 -4.88 -11.51
N LYS A 86 14.10 -5.83 -12.35
CA LYS A 86 14.83 -6.23 -13.55
C LYS A 86 15.08 -5.06 -14.50
N LEU A 87 14.05 -4.24 -14.76
CA LEU A 87 14.16 -3.06 -15.61
C LEU A 87 15.18 -2.05 -15.06
N ARG A 88 15.09 -1.73 -13.75
CA ARG A 88 16.01 -0.78 -13.13
C ARG A 88 17.46 -1.29 -13.07
N GLN A 89 17.65 -2.59 -12.91
CA GLN A 89 18.99 -3.19 -13.01
C GLN A 89 19.56 -3.12 -14.43
N GLN A 90 18.72 -3.25 -15.45
CA GLN A 90 19.13 -3.06 -16.85
C GLN A 90 19.49 -1.60 -17.17
N GLU A 91 18.70 -0.64 -16.68
CA GLU A 91 18.91 0.79 -16.93
C GLU A 91 20.12 1.36 -16.18
N TRP A 92 20.29 0.98 -14.89
CA TRP A 92 21.28 1.59 -14.01
C TRP A 92 22.51 0.72 -13.74
N GLY A 93 22.44 -0.56 -14.09
CA GLY A 93 23.37 -1.58 -13.62
C GLY A 93 23.04 -2.08 -12.20
N HIS A 94 23.48 -3.29 -11.91
CA HIS A 94 23.16 -3.98 -10.66
C HIS A 94 23.65 -3.21 -9.42
N GLU A 95 24.91 -2.78 -9.41
CA GLU A 95 25.50 -2.06 -8.27
C GLU A 95 24.81 -0.72 -7.99
N ALA A 96 24.55 0.07 -9.03
CA ALA A 96 23.87 1.36 -8.87
C ALA A 96 22.43 1.17 -8.41
N PHE A 97 21.74 0.12 -8.87
CA PHE A 97 20.42 -0.24 -8.36
C PHE A 97 20.47 -0.54 -6.87
N LEU A 98 21.38 -1.41 -6.42
CA LEU A 98 21.51 -1.77 -5.00
C LEU A 98 21.83 -0.55 -4.13
N ALA A 99 22.74 0.31 -4.57
CA ALA A 99 23.09 1.53 -3.83
C ALA A 99 21.88 2.47 -3.68
N LYS A 100 21.12 2.68 -4.75
CA LYS A 100 19.89 3.51 -4.71
C LYS A 100 18.83 2.90 -3.82
N TYR A 101 18.62 1.58 -3.93
CA TYR A 101 17.66 0.85 -3.10
C TYR A 101 18.03 0.94 -1.61
N ALA A 102 19.28 0.64 -1.24
CA ALA A 102 19.76 0.71 0.13
C ALA A 102 19.62 2.14 0.71
N SER A 103 19.96 3.16 -0.07
CA SER A 103 19.80 4.56 0.34
C SER A 103 18.33 4.95 0.57
N ALA A 104 17.44 4.51 -0.32
CA ALA A 104 16.00 4.78 -0.17
C ALA A 104 15.41 4.05 1.04
N TRP A 105 15.79 2.78 1.21
CA TRP A 105 15.38 1.97 2.35
C TRP A 105 15.85 2.57 3.68
N LYS A 106 17.11 2.98 3.77
CA LYS A 106 17.65 3.61 4.98
C LYS A 106 16.86 4.85 5.37
N ARG A 107 16.63 5.77 4.43
CA ARG A 107 15.84 6.99 4.70
C ARG A 107 14.40 6.68 5.16
N PHE A 108 13.77 5.68 4.54
CA PHE A 108 12.45 5.24 4.95
C PHE A 108 12.47 4.66 6.37
N ALA A 109 13.37 3.71 6.64
CA ALA A 109 13.48 3.05 7.93
C ALA A 109 13.76 4.06 9.07
N GLU A 110 14.67 5.02 8.86
CA GLU A 110 14.95 6.10 9.82
C GLU A 110 13.72 6.96 10.11
N LYS A 111 12.88 7.22 9.09
CA LYS A 111 11.68 8.05 9.23
C LYS A 111 10.54 7.35 9.98
N VAL A 112 10.47 6.03 9.89
CA VAL A 112 9.33 5.27 10.43
C VAL A 112 9.67 4.41 11.65
N SER A 113 10.93 4.32 12.06
CA SER A 113 11.39 3.47 13.16
C SER A 113 10.61 3.66 14.45
N ASP A 114 10.32 4.91 14.80
CA ASP A 114 9.61 5.26 16.04
C ASP A 114 8.10 4.91 15.99
N GLN A 115 7.61 4.51 14.82
CA GLN A 115 6.18 4.18 14.63
C GLN A 115 5.90 2.70 14.81
N PHE A 116 6.94 1.87 14.86
CA PHE A 116 6.84 0.42 14.97
C PHE A 116 7.59 -0.07 16.21
N TYR A 117 7.14 -1.18 16.75
CA TYR A 117 7.82 -1.92 17.81
C TYR A 117 8.02 -3.37 17.39
N GLU A 118 9.12 -3.95 17.81
CA GLU A 118 9.38 -5.37 17.58
C GLU A 118 8.56 -6.22 18.55
N HIS A 119 7.93 -7.26 18.03
CA HIS A 119 7.19 -8.25 18.80
C HIS A 119 7.67 -9.64 18.40
N SER A 120 8.41 -10.29 19.28
CA SER A 120 8.99 -11.60 19.05
C SER A 120 8.03 -12.73 19.44
N HIS A 121 7.94 -13.72 18.58
CA HIS A 121 7.13 -14.93 18.78
C HIS A 121 8.03 -16.16 18.65
N SER A 122 7.98 -17.06 19.61
CA SER A 122 8.78 -18.29 19.61
C SER A 122 7.89 -19.52 19.83
N GLY A 123 8.22 -20.60 19.12
CA GLY A 123 7.50 -21.86 19.19
C GLY A 123 6.23 -21.91 18.33
N THR A 124 5.82 -23.12 18.02
CA THR A 124 4.74 -23.41 17.05
C THR A 124 3.41 -22.77 17.42
N ASP A 125 3.06 -22.79 18.71
CA ASP A 125 1.75 -22.27 19.16
C ASP A 125 1.65 -20.75 19.00
N ALA A 126 2.70 -20.01 19.39
CA ALA A 126 2.75 -18.56 19.24
C ALA A 126 2.72 -18.14 17.75
N ILE A 127 3.42 -18.87 16.89
CA ILE A 127 3.43 -18.63 15.45
C ILE A 127 2.06 -18.93 14.83
N THR A 128 1.41 -20.02 15.27
CA THR A 128 0.06 -20.36 14.80
C THR A 128 -0.95 -19.30 15.20
N GLN A 129 -0.86 -18.80 16.44
CA GLN A 129 -1.72 -17.72 16.93
C GLN A 129 -1.52 -16.44 16.10
N LEU A 130 -0.27 -16.02 15.89
CA LEU A 130 0.05 -14.86 15.05
C LEU A 130 -0.49 -15.00 13.62
N TYR A 131 -0.35 -16.20 13.03
CA TYR A 131 -0.90 -16.47 11.70
C TYR A 131 -2.42 -16.27 11.66
N LEU A 132 -3.14 -16.79 12.65
CA LEU A 132 -4.59 -16.64 12.74
C LEU A 132 -5.01 -15.18 12.96
N GLU A 133 -4.30 -14.46 13.81
CA GLU A 133 -4.53 -13.02 14.05
C GLU A 133 -4.31 -12.20 12.76
N THR A 134 -3.23 -12.49 12.03
CA THR A 134 -2.95 -11.84 10.75
C THR A 134 -4.03 -12.15 9.71
N LEU A 135 -4.43 -13.42 9.61
CA LEU A 135 -5.48 -13.86 8.67
C LEU A 135 -6.83 -13.20 8.96
N ASN A 136 -7.15 -12.99 10.23
CA ASN A 136 -8.39 -12.36 10.67
C ASN A 136 -8.32 -10.82 10.70
N GLY A 137 -7.15 -10.24 10.46
CA GLY A 137 -6.95 -8.79 10.50
C GLY A 137 -6.93 -8.22 11.92
N SER A 138 -6.70 -9.05 12.95
CA SER A 138 -6.63 -8.62 14.35
C SER A 138 -5.20 -8.40 14.86
N ALA A 139 -4.18 -8.77 14.07
CA ALA A 139 -2.80 -8.52 14.42
C ALA A 139 -2.52 -7.01 14.54
N PRO A 140 -1.74 -6.57 15.54
CA PRO A 140 -1.42 -5.14 15.73
C PRO A 140 -0.69 -4.56 14.52
N THR A 141 -1.21 -3.49 13.95
CA THR A 141 -0.68 -2.87 12.71
C THR A 141 0.69 -2.20 12.89
N LYS A 142 1.11 -1.94 14.12
CA LYS A 142 2.40 -1.33 14.43
C LYS A 142 3.46 -2.33 14.88
N ALA A 143 3.11 -3.62 14.98
CA ALA A 143 4.05 -4.65 15.36
C ALA A 143 4.87 -5.13 14.16
N LEU A 144 6.20 -5.10 14.30
CA LEU A 144 7.11 -5.84 13.45
C LEU A 144 7.26 -7.23 14.07
N ASN A 145 6.45 -8.17 13.60
CA ASN A 145 6.42 -9.51 14.15
C ASN A 145 7.64 -10.31 13.68
N VAL A 146 8.48 -10.74 14.61
CA VAL A 146 9.65 -11.59 14.38
C VAL A 146 9.34 -12.99 14.90
N VAL A 147 9.51 -14.01 14.08
CA VAL A 147 9.22 -15.40 14.45
C VAL A 147 10.49 -16.23 14.48
N THR A 148 10.63 -17.08 15.53
CA THR A 148 11.71 -18.07 15.68
C THR A 148 11.10 -19.44 15.88
N PHE A 149 11.78 -20.47 15.35
CA PHE A 149 11.33 -21.87 15.40
C PHE A 149 12.16 -22.69 16.40
N ASP A 150 12.58 -22.08 17.48
CA ASP A 150 13.38 -22.73 18.52
C ASP A 150 12.58 -23.77 19.30
#